data_2f92a1096245dbff39132ddf90927ff7
#
_entry.id   2f92a1096245dbff39132ddf90927ff7
#
_cell.length_a   1.000
_cell.length_b   1.000
_cell.length_c   1.000
_cell.angle_alpha   90.00
_cell.angle_beta   90.00
_cell.angle_gamma   90.00
#
_symmetry.space_group_name_H-M   'P 1'
#
loop_
_entity.id
_entity.type
_entity.pdbx_description
1 polymer ?
#
loop_
_entity_poly.entity_id
_entity_poly.type
_entity_poly.pdbx_seq_one_letter_code
_entity_poly.pdbx_strand_id
1 'polypeptide(L)'
;FATLSKALKLVQPGDNIYLRGGEYNVTEDWIMDKSGNKTYAKVFDIKQKGNPSSPICVIGYKNERPVLNMEQIKLTDRRVAVFYIAGSYWRFKNFEVVGTQVAIKGHTQSEVFRIEGGNNNILENIDVHDGMAIGFYLVKGMNNLVLNCDAHDNYDGYSEGDSGNVDGFGGHANKETSTGNIFRGCRAWNNGDDGFDLINCYASYIIEYCWSFRNGYKPHSIESSGGNGAGFKSGGYGMGDIKKVPNPIPQHTVRYCLAYYNRQQGFYSNHHLGGLIFENNTAYKNPSNYNMLNRKSSNEAVDVPGYGHIIKNNLSLSPRNSGGFPQHLINVDNTLSEIKNNSFAPNDLNLSESDFESLNEQEL
;
A
#
# COMPACT_ATOMS: atom_id res chain seq x y z
N PHE A 1 20.85 -0.36 24.72
CA PHE A 1 21.56 0.22 23.58
C PHE A 1 21.09 1.66 23.35
N ALA A 2 22.02 2.53 22.94
CA ALA A 2 21.67 3.93 22.63
C ALA A 2 20.97 4.09 21.27
N THR A 3 21.18 3.17 20.33
CA THR A 3 20.58 3.21 18.98
C THR A 3 20.00 1.86 18.59
N LEU A 4 18.93 1.88 17.79
CA LEU A 4 18.34 0.68 17.21
C LEU A 4 19.35 -0.02 16.29
N SER A 5 20.11 0.73 15.48
CA SER A 5 21.14 0.17 14.58
C SER A 5 22.17 -0.68 15.31
N LYS A 6 22.57 -0.28 16.54
CA LYS A 6 23.50 -1.07 17.34
C LYS A 6 22.87 -2.34 17.86
N ALA A 7 21.61 -2.29 18.30
CA ALA A 7 20.88 -3.48 18.74
C ALA A 7 20.71 -4.48 17.58
N LEU A 8 20.29 -4.01 16.40
CA LEU A 8 20.07 -4.83 15.20
C LEU A 8 21.33 -5.57 14.71
N LYS A 9 22.53 -5.04 14.96
CA LYS A 9 23.79 -5.71 14.60
C LYS A 9 24.10 -6.94 15.47
N LEU A 10 23.50 -7.05 16.65
CA LEU A 10 23.82 -8.05 17.67
C LEU A 10 22.74 -9.10 17.87
N VAL A 11 21.54 -8.91 17.34
CA VAL A 11 20.40 -9.81 17.56
C VAL A 11 20.65 -11.22 17.06
N GLN A 12 20.11 -12.17 17.81
CA GLN A 12 20.05 -13.59 17.50
C GLN A 12 18.59 -14.06 17.40
N PRO A 13 18.33 -15.23 16.79
CA PRO A 13 17.00 -15.82 16.79
C PRO A 13 16.41 -15.94 18.21
N GLY A 14 15.20 -15.43 18.41
CA GLY A 14 14.49 -15.39 19.69
C GLY A 14 14.68 -14.09 20.50
N ASP A 15 15.54 -13.17 20.07
CA ASP A 15 15.75 -11.91 20.78
C ASP A 15 14.58 -10.93 20.55
N ASN A 16 14.30 -10.13 21.60
CA ASN A 16 13.37 -9.03 21.57
C ASN A 16 14.10 -7.71 21.84
N ILE A 17 14.00 -6.77 20.90
CA ILE A 17 14.42 -5.38 21.06
C ILE A 17 13.20 -4.58 21.49
N TYR A 18 13.21 -4.05 22.71
CA TYR A 18 12.17 -3.17 23.20
C TYR A 18 12.55 -1.70 22.99
N LEU A 19 11.70 -0.98 22.27
CA LEU A 19 11.78 0.47 22.15
C LEU A 19 11.00 1.11 23.29
N ARG A 20 11.64 1.97 24.08
CA ARG A 20 10.96 2.74 25.13
C ARG A 20 10.22 3.91 24.49
N GLY A 21 9.16 4.37 25.13
CA GLY A 21 8.41 5.54 24.70
C GLY A 21 9.26 6.80 24.64
N GLY A 22 8.93 7.68 23.73
CA GLY A 22 9.64 8.91 23.42
C GLY A 22 10.07 8.96 21.96
N GLU A 23 10.62 10.11 21.57
CA GLU A 23 11.05 10.37 20.21
C GLU A 23 12.54 10.06 20.04
N TYR A 24 12.86 9.29 19.03
CA TYR A 24 14.21 8.96 18.62
C TYR A 24 14.53 9.74 17.34
N ASN A 25 15.30 10.81 17.46
CA ASN A 25 15.78 11.58 16.31
C ASN A 25 16.88 10.80 15.61
N VAL A 26 16.52 10.14 14.52
CA VAL A 26 17.42 9.28 13.76
C VAL A 26 18.27 10.13 12.82
N THR A 27 19.59 10.02 12.98
CA THR A 27 20.59 10.78 12.24
C THR A 27 21.34 9.90 11.25
N GLU A 28 22.13 10.50 10.35
CA GLU A 28 22.84 9.74 9.30
C GLU A 28 23.85 8.73 9.83
N ASP A 29 24.37 8.90 11.05
CA ASP A 29 25.26 7.94 11.70
C ASP A 29 24.57 6.63 12.11
N TRP A 30 23.22 6.59 12.14
CA TRP A 30 22.45 5.37 12.34
C TRP A 30 22.39 4.50 11.09
N ILE A 31 22.68 5.05 9.89
CA ILE A 31 22.57 4.32 8.63
C ILE A 31 23.53 3.13 8.62
N MET A 32 22.97 1.94 8.48
CA MET A 32 23.72 0.69 8.55
C MET A 32 24.40 0.33 7.23
N ASP A 33 23.84 0.73 6.07
CA ASP A 33 24.41 0.45 4.76
C ASP A 33 24.21 1.62 3.78
N LYS A 34 25.30 2.24 3.37
CA LYS A 34 25.39 3.22 2.27
C LYS A 34 26.23 2.71 1.09
N SER A 35 26.90 1.56 1.22
CA SER A 35 28.04 1.19 0.36
C SER A 35 27.69 0.28 -0.81
N GLY A 36 26.79 -0.68 -0.62
CA GLY A 36 26.59 -1.80 -1.56
C GLY A 36 25.60 -1.56 -2.69
N ASN A 37 24.68 -0.64 -2.52
CA ASN A 37 23.65 -0.32 -3.51
C ASN A 37 23.56 1.19 -3.67
N LYS A 38 23.93 1.68 -4.84
CA LYS A 38 23.85 3.12 -5.15
C LYS A 38 22.43 3.65 -5.20
N THR A 39 21.41 2.78 -5.18
CA THR A 39 20.00 3.16 -5.21
C THR A 39 19.49 3.56 -3.84
N TYR A 40 19.82 2.80 -2.80
CA TYR A 40 19.29 3.01 -1.45
C TYR A 40 20.40 3.21 -0.40
N ALA A 41 20.16 4.15 0.53
CA ALA A 41 20.69 4.08 1.86
C ALA A 41 19.70 3.28 2.73
N LYS A 42 20.20 2.28 3.44
CA LYS A 42 19.40 1.46 4.34
C LYS A 42 19.67 1.91 5.76
N VAL A 43 18.68 2.58 6.35
CA VAL A 43 18.86 3.07 7.73
C VAL A 43 18.99 1.87 8.66
N PHE A 44 18.04 0.94 8.58
CA PHE A 44 18.08 -0.35 9.29
C PHE A 44 18.14 -1.48 8.26
N ASP A 45 19.32 -2.08 8.07
CA ASP A 45 19.56 -3.18 7.13
C ASP A 45 19.35 -4.53 7.83
N ILE A 46 18.17 -5.12 7.66
CA ILE A 46 17.70 -6.31 8.37
C ILE A 46 18.03 -7.57 7.57
N LYS A 47 19.12 -8.26 7.92
CA LYS A 47 19.60 -9.47 7.23
C LYS A 47 19.44 -10.75 8.05
N GLN A 48 19.44 -10.63 9.37
CA GLN A 48 19.35 -11.76 10.28
C GLN A 48 18.03 -12.53 10.07
N LYS A 49 18.08 -13.81 10.34
CA LYS A 49 16.91 -14.68 10.19
C LYS A 49 16.57 -15.33 11.53
N GLY A 50 15.34 -15.10 11.97
CA GLY A 50 14.74 -15.94 13.00
C GLY A 50 14.26 -17.27 12.40
N ASN A 51 13.42 -17.96 13.15
CA ASN A 51 12.71 -19.17 12.71
C ASN A 51 11.31 -19.21 13.35
N PRO A 52 10.43 -20.16 12.99
CA PRO A 52 9.07 -20.19 13.52
C PRO A 52 8.96 -20.23 15.05
N SER A 53 9.87 -20.94 15.73
CA SER A 53 9.91 -21.05 17.20
C SER A 53 10.70 -19.95 17.90
N SER A 54 11.50 -19.20 17.15
CA SER A 54 12.42 -18.17 17.67
C SER A 54 12.46 -16.96 16.73
N PRO A 55 11.34 -16.24 16.56
CA PRO A 55 11.32 -15.01 15.75
C PRO A 55 12.19 -13.95 16.42
N ILE A 56 12.66 -12.96 15.63
CA ILE A 56 13.34 -11.78 16.14
C ILE A 56 12.33 -10.63 16.17
N CYS A 57 12.33 -9.85 17.26
CA CYS A 57 11.29 -8.85 17.43
C CYS A 57 11.86 -7.44 17.67
N VAL A 58 11.18 -6.43 17.12
CA VAL A 58 11.33 -5.01 17.47
C VAL A 58 9.98 -4.51 17.94
N ILE A 59 9.82 -4.14 19.20
CA ILE A 59 8.52 -3.91 19.81
C ILE A 59 8.56 -2.66 20.69
N GLY A 60 7.55 -1.78 20.56
CA GLY A 60 7.28 -0.75 21.55
C GLY A 60 6.99 -1.38 22.93
N TYR A 61 7.63 -0.86 23.97
CA TYR A 61 7.57 -1.47 25.30
C TYR A 61 6.18 -1.29 25.94
N LYS A 62 5.49 -2.37 26.23
CA LYS A 62 4.14 -2.36 26.84
C LYS A 62 3.16 -1.50 26.04
N ASN A 63 2.61 -0.47 26.70
CA ASN A 63 1.68 0.49 26.12
C ASN A 63 2.39 1.80 25.69
N GLU A 64 3.73 1.82 25.73
CA GLU A 64 4.50 2.95 25.22
C GLU A 64 4.49 2.93 23.70
N ARG A 65 4.43 4.11 23.09
CA ARG A 65 4.44 4.26 21.63
C ARG A 65 5.66 5.08 21.22
N PRO A 66 6.81 4.45 20.95
CA PRO A 66 8.02 5.12 20.51
C PRO A 66 7.87 5.66 19.10
N VAL A 67 8.47 6.82 18.83
CA VAL A 67 8.48 7.49 17.54
C VAL A 67 9.91 7.51 16.99
N LEU A 68 10.10 6.95 15.80
CA LEU A 68 11.36 7.04 15.06
C LEU A 68 11.25 8.20 14.06
N ASN A 69 11.85 9.35 14.38
CA ASN A 69 11.82 10.55 13.55
C ASN A 69 12.97 10.55 12.55
N MET A 70 12.64 10.57 11.24
CA MET A 70 13.60 10.50 10.12
C MET A 70 13.94 11.87 9.51
N GLU A 71 13.42 12.98 10.01
CA GLU A 71 13.58 14.31 9.41
C GLU A 71 15.03 14.75 9.18
N GLN A 72 15.96 14.21 9.97
CA GLN A 72 17.38 14.56 9.86
C GLN A 72 18.12 13.76 8.77
N ILE A 73 17.49 12.77 8.13
CA ILE A 73 18.10 12.02 7.03
C ILE A 73 17.72 12.64 5.69
N LYS A 74 18.60 13.46 5.12
CA LYS A 74 18.37 14.21 3.86
C LYS A 74 19.45 13.90 2.82
N LEU A 75 19.44 12.68 2.28
CA LEU A 75 20.44 12.26 1.30
C LEU A 75 20.13 12.81 -0.10
N THR A 76 21.09 13.44 -0.72
CA THR A 76 20.97 14.08 -2.04
C THR A 76 21.47 13.20 -3.19
N ASP A 77 21.97 12.00 -2.90
CA ASP A 77 22.61 11.11 -3.89
C ASP A 77 21.87 9.77 -4.06
N ARG A 78 20.89 9.46 -3.22
CA ARG A 78 20.18 8.17 -3.25
C ARG A 78 18.84 8.19 -2.50
N ARG A 79 18.02 7.18 -2.78
CA ARG A 79 16.77 6.90 -2.05
C ARG A 79 17.06 6.45 -0.64
N VAL A 80 16.06 6.55 0.23
CA VAL A 80 16.10 6.03 1.59
C VAL A 80 15.16 4.84 1.71
N ALA A 81 15.64 3.72 2.26
CA ALA A 81 14.81 2.65 2.80
C ALA A 81 15.05 2.63 4.33
N VAL A 82 14.03 2.99 5.11
CA VAL A 82 14.22 3.07 6.56
C VAL A 82 14.44 1.68 7.13
N PHE A 83 13.51 0.74 6.90
CA PHE A 83 13.70 -0.68 7.20
C PHE A 83 13.84 -1.47 5.90
N TYR A 84 15.06 -1.91 5.57
CA TYR A 84 15.31 -2.78 4.43
C TYR A 84 15.38 -4.23 4.90
N ILE A 85 14.33 -5.02 4.63
CA ILE A 85 14.12 -6.33 5.24
C ILE A 85 14.41 -7.45 4.24
N ALA A 86 15.59 -8.05 4.33
CA ALA A 86 16.00 -9.27 3.65
C ALA A 86 15.96 -10.50 4.59
N GLY A 87 15.87 -10.25 5.89
CA GLY A 87 15.73 -11.26 6.94
C GLY A 87 14.31 -11.85 7.00
N SER A 88 14.17 -13.00 7.65
CA SER A 88 12.92 -13.74 7.77
C SER A 88 12.53 -13.96 9.22
N TYR A 89 11.22 -14.17 9.47
CA TYR A 89 10.67 -14.40 10.81
C TYR A 89 10.92 -13.24 11.78
N TRP A 90 10.79 -12.02 11.27
CA TRP A 90 10.78 -10.82 12.08
C TRP A 90 9.36 -10.42 12.50
N ARG A 91 9.27 -9.76 13.66
CA ARG A 91 8.06 -9.16 14.20
C ARG A 91 8.37 -7.71 14.56
N PHE A 92 7.74 -6.77 13.86
CA PHE A 92 7.80 -5.35 14.16
C PHE A 92 6.45 -4.92 14.72
N LYS A 93 6.43 -4.25 15.88
CA LYS A 93 5.15 -3.99 16.54
C LYS A 93 5.16 -2.74 17.41
N ASN A 94 4.04 -1.97 17.35
CA ASN A 94 3.69 -0.90 18.28
C ASN A 94 4.70 0.25 18.31
N PHE A 95 4.98 0.89 17.20
CA PHE A 95 5.79 2.12 17.13
C PHE A 95 5.42 2.93 15.89
N GLU A 96 5.90 4.17 15.85
CA GLU A 96 5.68 5.12 14.76
C GLU A 96 6.98 5.40 14.01
N VAL A 97 6.87 5.70 12.72
CA VAL A 97 7.97 6.19 11.87
C VAL A 97 7.49 7.43 11.15
N VAL A 98 8.12 8.55 11.42
CA VAL A 98 7.68 9.86 10.93
C VAL A 98 8.76 10.58 10.14
N GLY A 99 8.35 11.51 9.28
CA GLY A 99 9.25 12.51 8.72
C GLY A 99 10.27 12.00 7.71
N THR A 100 10.09 10.85 7.07
CA THR A 100 11.05 10.35 6.06
C THR A 100 11.19 11.34 4.91
N GLN A 101 12.42 11.76 4.60
CA GLN A 101 12.71 12.80 3.62
C GLN A 101 13.16 12.26 2.27
N VAL A 102 12.83 13.00 1.20
CA VAL A 102 13.36 12.84 -0.14
C VAL A 102 14.08 14.12 -0.56
N ALA A 103 15.35 14.03 -0.93
CA ALA A 103 16.17 15.16 -1.35
C ALA A 103 16.86 14.94 -2.72
N ILE A 104 16.36 14.00 -3.52
CA ILE A 104 16.81 13.73 -4.91
C ILE A 104 15.70 14.05 -5.89
N LYS A 105 16.06 14.47 -7.10
CA LYS A 105 15.11 14.79 -8.18
C LYS A 105 14.87 13.60 -9.11
N GLY A 106 13.82 13.70 -9.92
CA GLY A 106 13.41 12.69 -10.87
C GLY A 106 12.49 11.65 -10.28
N HIS A 107 12.12 10.65 -11.06
CA HIS A 107 11.26 9.55 -10.61
C HIS A 107 11.96 8.73 -9.54
N THR A 108 11.57 8.92 -8.30
CA THR A 108 12.18 8.28 -7.15
C THR A 108 11.12 7.81 -6.16
N GLN A 109 11.39 6.70 -5.51
CA GLN A 109 10.54 6.13 -4.47
C GLN A 109 11.44 5.76 -3.31
N SER A 110 11.38 6.54 -2.23
CA SER A 110 11.89 6.10 -0.92
C SER A 110 10.81 5.31 -0.22
N GLU A 111 11.17 4.37 0.62
CA GLU A 111 10.20 3.54 1.34
C GLU A 111 10.55 3.48 2.84
N VAL A 112 9.52 3.47 3.68
CA VAL A 112 9.74 3.28 5.11
C VAL A 112 10.00 1.81 5.42
N PHE A 113 9.10 0.91 5.04
CA PHE A 113 9.31 -0.53 5.15
C PHE A 113 9.44 -1.15 3.77
N ARG A 114 10.64 -1.61 3.40
CA ARG A 114 10.88 -2.34 2.17
C ARG A 114 11.19 -3.80 2.48
N ILE A 115 10.32 -4.74 2.09
CA ILE A 115 10.62 -6.18 2.16
C ILE A 115 11.23 -6.62 0.83
N GLU A 116 12.53 -6.96 0.86
CA GLU A 116 13.32 -7.34 -0.33
C GLU A 116 13.96 -8.72 -0.12
N GLY A 117 13.14 -9.77 -0.01
CA GLY A 117 13.56 -11.16 0.12
C GLY A 117 13.29 -11.81 1.47
N GLY A 118 12.83 -11.05 2.46
CA GLY A 118 12.41 -11.59 3.76
C GLY A 118 11.09 -12.36 3.68
N ASN A 119 11.02 -13.48 4.39
CA ASN A 119 9.83 -14.34 4.43
C ASN A 119 9.25 -14.44 5.83
N ASN A 120 7.93 -14.66 5.91
CA ASN A 120 7.23 -14.90 7.17
C ASN A 120 7.42 -13.77 8.21
N ASN A 121 7.54 -12.54 7.74
CA ASN A 121 7.62 -11.37 8.61
C ASN A 121 6.22 -10.87 8.95
N ILE A 122 6.05 -10.31 10.14
CA ILE A 122 4.83 -9.62 10.54
C ILE A 122 5.19 -8.18 10.95
N LEU A 123 4.51 -7.23 10.34
CA LEU A 123 4.50 -5.82 10.71
C LEU A 123 3.12 -5.55 11.29
N GLU A 124 3.04 -5.18 12.57
CA GLU A 124 1.77 -5.10 13.29
C GLU A 124 1.65 -3.78 14.06
N ASN A 125 0.52 -3.10 13.90
CA ASN A 125 0.19 -1.88 14.66
C ASN A 125 1.33 -0.84 14.60
N ILE A 126 1.78 -0.54 13.40
CA ILE A 126 2.81 0.44 13.07
C ILE A 126 2.13 1.59 12.35
N ASP A 127 2.53 2.80 12.67
CA ASP A 127 2.06 4.02 12.03
C ASP A 127 3.20 4.68 11.25
N VAL A 128 2.94 5.03 9.99
CA VAL A 128 3.92 5.68 9.10
C VAL A 128 3.29 6.96 8.55
N HIS A 129 3.81 8.11 8.96
CA HIS A 129 3.15 9.35 8.60
C HIS A 129 4.08 10.57 8.49
N ASP A 130 3.51 11.68 7.99
CA ASP A 130 4.17 12.99 7.87
C ASP A 130 5.53 12.92 7.14
N GLY A 131 5.64 12.03 6.14
CA GLY A 131 6.86 11.80 5.39
C GLY A 131 6.71 12.01 3.88
N MET A 132 7.78 11.73 3.16
CA MET A 132 7.87 11.83 1.70
C MET A 132 8.08 10.45 1.05
N ALA A 133 7.81 9.36 1.74
CA ALA A 133 8.11 8.00 1.32
C ALA A 133 6.87 7.10 1.34
N ILE A 134 6.87 6.05 0.52
CA ILE A 134 5.88 4.97 0.59
C ILE A 134 5.95 4.31 1.97
N GLY A 135 4.79 4.09 2.59
CA GLY A 135 4.75 3.50 3.92
C GLY A 135 5.29 2.08 3.95
N PHE A 136 4.64 1.16 3.25
CA PHE A 136 4.99 -0.26 3.23
C PHE A 136 5.12 -0.76 1.79
N TYR A 137 6.26 -1.38 1.45
CA TYR A 137 6.58 -1.78 0.08
C TYR A 137 7.14 -3.21 0.03
N LEU A 138 6.35 -4.15 -0.47
CA LEU A 138 6.69 -5.57 -0.51
C LEU A 138 7.10 -5.99 -1.93
N VAL A 139 8.38 -6.25 -2.18
CA VAL A 139 8.94 -6.51 -3.51
C VAL A 139 9.29 -7.97 -3.73
N LYS A 140 9.93 -8.59 -2.73
CA LYS A 140 10.32 -10.01 -2.75
C LYS A 140 10.04 -10.64 -1.40
N GLY A 141 9.87 -11.94 -1.41
CA GLY A 141 9.59 -12.71 -0.21
C GLY A 141 8.15 -13.18 -0.16
N MET A 142 7.91 -14.17 0.68
CA MET A 142 6.62 -14.85 0.77
C MET A 142 6.07 -14.84 2.19
N ASN A 143 4.76 -15.00 2.29
CA ASN A 143 4.04 -15.16 3.57
C ASN A 143 4.29 -14.00 4.56
N ASN A 144 4.46 -12.78 4.06
CA ASN A 144 4.56 -11.61 4.92
C ASN A 144 3.17 -11.05 5.20
N LEU A 145 2.96 -10.61 6.42
CA LEU A 145 1.71 -10.01 6.88
C LEU A 145 1.97 -8.59 7.37
N VAL A 146 1.26 -7.63 6.78
CA VAL A 146 1.12 -6.27 7.32
C VAL A 146 -0.25 -6.20 7.96
N LEU A 147 -0.29 -6.02 9.28
CA LEU A 147 -1.48 -6.18 10.12
C LEU A 147 -1.77 -4.91 10.92
N ASN A 148 -2.97 -4.36 10.76
CA ASN A 148 -3.44 -3.20 11.53
C ASN A 148 -2.43 -2.03 11.53
N CYS A 149 -1.78 -1.80 10.39
CA CYS A 149 -0.85 -0.69 10.21
C CYS A 149 -1.53 0.48 9.52
N ASP A 150 -1.05 1.66 9.82
CA ASP A 150 -1.51 2.91 9.23
C ASP A 150 -0.40 3.54 8.38
N ALA A 151 -0.78 4.13 7.24
CA ALA A 151 0.10 4.94 6.40
C ALA A 151 -0.67 6.18 5.96
N HIS A 152 -0.25 7.36 6.42
CA HIS A 152 -1.04 8.55 6.18
C HIS A 152 -0.22 9.85 6.12
N ASP A 153 -0.81 10.86 5.51
CA ASP A 153 -0.23 12.20 5.40
C ASP A 153 1.21 12.18 4.82
N ASN A 154 1.49 11.22 3.92
CA ASN A 154 2.78 11.10 3.23
C ASN A 154 2.69 11.74 1.85
N TYR A 155 3.62 12.66 1.54
CA TYR A 155 3.60 13.41 0.29
C TYR A 155 4.99 13.84 -0.15
N ASP A 156 5.39 13.49 -1.38
CA ASP A 156 6.64 13.95 -1.99
C ASP A 156 6.41 15.06 -2.99
N GLY A 157 6.44 16.31 -2.55
CA GLY A 157 6.40 17.49 -3.42
C GLY A 157 7.76 17.90 -3.96
N TYR A 158 8.83 17.12 -3.74
CA TYR A 158 10.19 17.51 -4.11
C TYR A 158 10.74 16.78 -5.34
N SER A 159 10.61 15.47 -5.43
CA SER A 159 11.31 14.68 -6.47
C SER A 159 10.73 14.89 -7.86
N GLU A 160 9.48 14.65 -8.10
CA GLU A 160 8.82 14.76 -9.41
C GLU A 160 7.98 16.03 -9.59
N GLY A 161 8.07 16.95 -8.64
CA GLY A 161 7.33 18.20 -8.69
C GLY A 161 5.81 17.98 -8.62
N ASP A 162 5.27 17.99 -7.44
CA ASP A 162 3.84 17.95 -7.12
C ASP A 162 3.07 16.64 -7.34
N SER A 163 3.68 15.57 -7.76
CA SER A 163 2.93 14.35 -8.07
C SER A 163 3.48 13.07 -7.48
N GLY A 164 4.32 13.12 -6.51
CA GLY A 164 5.04 11.99 -5.93
C GLY A 164 4.40 10.61 -6.16
N ASN A 165 5.18 9.56 -6.15
CA ASN A 165 4.72 8.18 -6.16
C ASN A 165 4.63 7.68 -4.72
N VAL A 166 3.85 8.35 -3.88
CA VAL A 166 3.79 8.08 -2.44
C VAL A 166 2.48 7.40 -2.11
N ASP A 167 2.51 6.08 -2.19
CA ASP A 167 1.42 5.22 -1.78
C ASP A 167 1.47 4.93 -0.28
N GLY A 168 0.32 4.61 0.30
CA GLY A 168 0.30 4.05 1.66
C GLY A 168 0.95 2.67 1.70
N PHE A 169 0.49 1.76 0.85
CA PHE A 169 0.90 0.36 0.80
C PHE A 169 1.15 -0.11 -0.64
N GLY A 170 2.36 -0.54 -0.94
CA GLY A 170 2.74 -1.10 -2.24
C GLY A 170 3.02 -2.60 -2.17
N GLY A 171 2.33 -3.37 -3.01
CA GLY A 171 2.63 -4.79 -3.23
C GLY A 171 3.16 -4.97 -4.65
N HIS A 172 4.45 -5.19 -4.79
CA HIS A 172 5.12 -5.26 -6.10
C HIS A 172 5.96 -6.54 -6.22
N ALA A 173 5.34 -7.69 -5.99
CA ALA A 173 6.01 -8.98 -6.11
C ALA A 173 6.69 -9.13 -7.46
N ASN A 174 8.02 -9.05 -7.50
CA ASN A 174 8.79 -9.16 -8.74
C ASN A 174 9.24 -10.59 -9.09
N LYS A 175 8.66 -11.58 -8.40
CA LYS A 175 8.86 -13.02 -8.67
C LYS A 175 7.57 -13.79 -8.40
N GLU A 176 7.31 -14.80 -9.21
CA GLU A 176 6.17 -15.71 -9.07
C GLU A 176 6.15 -16.48 -7.74
N THR A 177 7.31 -16.66 -7.13
CA THR A 177 7.46 -17.33 -5.82
C THR A 177 7.12 -16.42 -4.63
N SER A 178 6.90 -15.13 -4.84
CA SER A 178 6.59 -14.17 -3.76
C SER A 178 5.11 -14.22 -3.33
N THR A 179 4.60 -15.41 -3.05
CA THR A 179 3.19 -15.70 -2.74
C THR A 179 2.86 -15.53 -1.25
N GLY A 180 1.56 -15.49 -0.92
CA GLY A 180 1.07 -15.50 0.47
C GLY A 180 1.24 -14.19 1.22
N ASN A 181 1.54 -13.08 0.55
CA ASN A 181 1.64 -11.77 1.16
C ASN A 181 0.23 -11.16 1.36
N ILE A 182 0.00 -10.56 2.53
CA ILE A 182 -1.32 -10.07 2.95
C ILE A 182 -1.18 -8.69 3.58
N PHE A 183 -2.05 -7.76 3.16
CA PHE A 183 -2.39 -6.54 3.90
C PHE A 183 -3.74 -6.76 4.59
N ARG A 184 -3.77 -6.68 5.91
CA ARG A 184 -4.98 -6.94 6.70
C ARG A 184 -5.20 -5.88 7.77
N GLY A 185 -6.42 -5.32 7.81
CA GLY A 185 -6.80 -4.32 8.81
C GLY A 185 -6.04 -3.01 8.72
N CYS A 186 -5.38 -2.75 7.58
CA CYS A 186 -4.55 -1.57 7.36
C CYS A 186 -5.38 -0.37 6.90
N ARG A 187 -4.92 0.84 7.21
CA ARG A 187 -5.58 2.07 6.78
C ARG A 187 -4.60 2.99 6.03
N ALA A 188 -5.04 3.50 4.89
CA ALA A 188 -4.28 4.45 4.07
C ALA A 188 -5.11 5.71 3.83
N TRP A 189 -4.61 6.88 4.25
CA TRP A 189 -5.33 8.14 4.02
C TRP A 189 -4.40 9.33 3.83
N ASN A 190 -4.87 10.33 3.09
CA ASN A 190 -4.14 11.57 2.80
C ASN A 190 -2.73 11.34 2.22
N ASN A 191 -2.47 10.19 1.58
CA ASN A 191 -1.21 9.99 0.89
C ASN A 191 -1.23 10.68 -0.48
N GLY A 192 -0.07 11.07 -0.98
CA GLY A 192 0.07 11.84 -2.21
C GLY A 192 -0.37 11.09 -3.46
N ASP A 193 -0.28 9.78 -3.50
CA ASP A 193 -0.71 8.93 -4.62
C ASP A 193 -1.80 7.95 -4.18
N ASP A 194 -1.65 6.66 -4.39
CA ASP A 194 -2.69 5.66 -4.12
C ASP A 194 -2.68 5.20 -2.66
N GLY A 195 -3.82 4.73 -2.17
CA GLY A 195 -3.85 4.11 -0.83
C GLY A 195 -3.15 2.75 -0.82
N PHE A 196 -3.52 1.89 -1.77
CA PHE A 196 -2.91 0.58 -2.01
C PHE A 196 -2.59 0.43 -3.51
N ASP A 197 -1.37 0.03 -3.86
CA ASP A 197 -0.94 -0.22 -5.24
C ASP A 197 -0.34 -1.62 -5.43
N LEU A 198 -0.93 -2.40 -6.33
CA LEU A 198 -0.49 -3.75 -6.72
C LEU A 198 -0.01 -3.82 -8.17
N ILE A 199 0.48 -2.73 -8.73
CA ILE A 199 0.98 -2.70 -10.12
C ILE A 199 2.22 -3.61 -10.29
N ASN A 200 2.36 -4.22 -11.45
CA ASN A 200 3.54 -5.00 -11.85
C ASN A 200 3.84 -6.25 -10.98
N CYS A 201 2.81 -6.88 -10.42
CA CYS A 201 2.97 -8.07 -9.60
C CYS A 201 3.15 -9.35 -10.41
N TYR A 202 4.08 -10.21 -10.01
CA TYR A 202 4.28 -11.56 -10.50
C TYR A 202 3.65 -12.64 -9.61
N ALA A 203 3.16 -12.27 -8.44
CA ALA A 203 2.46 -13.16 -7.52
C ALA A 203 1.24 -12.45 -6.92
N SER A 204 0.23 -13.21 -6.54
CA SER A 204 -1.01 -12.66 -5.99
C SER A 204 -0.84 -12.13 -4.57
N TYR A 205 -1.62 -11.08 -4.27
CA TYR A 205 -1.80 -10.50 -2.94
C TYR A 205 -3.24 -10.65 -2.47
N ILE A 206 -3.41 -10.62 -1.16
CA ILE A 206 -4.72 -10.44 -0.51
C ILE A 206 -4.69 -9.12 0.23
N ILE A 207 -5.69 -8.27 -0.03
CA ILE A 207 -5.99 -7.07 0.74
C ILE A 207 -7.35 -7.29 1.39
N GLU A 208 -7.40 -7.28 2.73
CA GLU A 208 -8.65 -7.55 3.43
C GLU A 208 -8.82 -6.73 4.70
N TYR A 209 -10.07 -6.33 4.98
CA TYR A 209 -10.43 -5.49 6.12
C TYR A 209 -9.69 -4.16 6.18
N CYS A 210 -9.28 -3.63 5.01
CA CYS A 210 -8.51 -2.41 4.89
C CYS A 210 -9.38 -1.20 4.54
N TRP A 211 -8.94 -0.02 4.95
CA TRP A 211 -9.60 1.23 4.61
C TRP A 211 -8.68 2.12 3.80
N SER A 212 -9.25 2.79 2.80
CA SER A 212 -8.50 3.71 1.94
C SER A 212 -9.34 4.94 1.64
N PHE A 213 -8.88 6.12 2.07
CA PHE A 213 -9.67 7.33 1.92
C PHE A 213 -8.82 8.59 1.77
N ARG A 214 -9.36 9.56 1.02
CA ARG A 214 -8.73 10.88 0.79
C ARG A 214 -7.30 10.81 0.24
N ASN A 215 -6.93 9.74 -0.47
CA ASN A 215 -5.64 9.64 -1.13
C ASN A 215 -5.63 10.39 -2.47
N GLY A 216 -4.44 10.82 -2.93
CA GLY A 216 -4.20 11.50 -4.20
C GLY A 216 -4.32 13.01 -4.14
N TYR A 217 -4.42 13.59 -2.98
CA TYR A 217 -4.46 15.04 -2.80
C TYR A 217 -3.15 15.58 -2.23
N LYS A 218 -2.92 16.89 -2.45
CA LYS A 218 -1.84 17.61 -1.75
C LYS A 218 -2.18 17.71 -0.26
N PRO A 219 -1.18 17.83 0.62
CA PRO A 219 -1.39 18.01 2.05
C PRO A 219 -2.43 19.11 2.37
N HIS A 220 -3.30 18.81 3.31
CA HIS A 220 -4.35 19.72 3.77
C HIS A 220 -5.35 20.17 2.70
N SER A 221 -5.48 19.44 1.59
CA SER A 221 -6.40 19.73 0.52
C SER A 221 -7.28 18.53 0.20
N ILE A 222 -8.50 18.78 -0.25
CA ILE A 222 -9.41 17.80 -0.85
C ILE A 222 -9.75 18.16 -2.31
N GLU A 223 -9.07 19.17 -2.86
CA GLU A 223 -9.29 19.68 -4.22
C GLU A 223 -8.03 19.59 -5.07
N SER A 224 -6.87 19.95 -4.50
CA SER A 224 -5.60 19.99 -5.23
C SER A 224 -5.02 18.60 -5.43
N SER A 225 -4.76 18.26 -6.69
CA SER A 225 -4.16 16.97 -7.06
C SER A 225 -2.74 16.81 -6.51
N GLY A 226 -2.49 15.71 -5.85
CA GLY A 226 -1.15 15.22 -5.49
C GLY A 226 -0.63 14.22 -6.53
N GLY A 227 -1.30 13.08 -6.68
CA GLY A 227 -0.96 11.99 -7.60
C GLY A 227 -2.20 11.38 -8.24
N ASN A 228 -2.22 10.07 -8.50
CA ASN A 228 -3.37 9.38 -9.06
C ASN A 228 -4.55 9.32 -8.09
N GLY A 229 -4.33 8.76 -6.90
CA GLY A 229 -5.28 8.77 -5.82
C GLY A 229 -6.41 7.75 -5.96
N ALA A 230 -6.12 6.55 -6.43
CA ALA A 230 -7.04 5.44 -6.28
C ALA A 230 -7.02 4.93 -4.83
N GLY A 231 -8.16 4.47 -4.33
CA GLY A 231 -8.20 3.83 -3.02
C GLY A 231 -7.44 2.51 -3.04
N PHE A 232 -7.86 1.60 -3.91
CA PHE A 232 -7.26 0.30 -4.14
C PHE A 232 -6.97 0.11 -5.63
N LYS A 233 -5.73 0.38 -6.05
CA LYS A 233 -5.22 0.09 -7.38
C LYS A 233 -4.73 -1.35 -7.40
N SER A 234 -5.60 -2.25 -7.86
CA SER A 234 -5.55 -3.68 -7.54
C SER A 234 -4.81 -4.53 -8.58
N GLY A 235 -4.01 -3.93 -9.45
CA GLY A 235 -3.27 -4.69 -10.46
C GLY A 235 -2.68 -3.82 -11.55
N GLY A 236 -2.51 -4.42 -12.74
CA GLY A 236 -2.01 -3.74 -13.93
C GLY A 236 -0.51 -3.92 -14.18
N TYR A 237 -0.13 -3.65 -15.41
CA TYR A 237 1.25 -3.73 -15.88
C TYR A 237 1.50 -2.51 -16.76
N GLY A 238 2.19 -1.51 -16.32
CA GLY A 238 2.39 -0.20 -16.94
C GLY A 238 2.24 -0.14 -18.47
N MET A 239 1.87 0.97 -19.01
CA MET A 239 1.52 1.11 -20.46
C MET A 239 2.66 0.78 -21.42
N GLY A 240 3.91 0.91 -20.99
CA GLY A 240 5.08 0.75 -21.86
C GLY A 240 5.77 -0.62 -21.79
N ASP A 241 5.44 -1.49 -20.85
CA ASP A 241 6.24 -2.69 -20.56
C ASP A 241 5.44 -3.99 -20.46
N ILE A 242 4.58 -4.20 -21.43
CA ILE A 242 3.77 -5.43 -21.54
C ILE A 242 4.62 -6.71 -21.70
N LYS A 243 5.89 -6.58 -22.08
CA LYS A 243 6.82 -7.71 -22.22
C LYS A 243 7.19 -8.37 -20.89
N LYS A 244 6.96 -7.68 -19.79
CA LYS A 244 7.24 -8.17 -18.43
C LYS A 244 6.02 -8.79 -17.73
N VAL A 245 4.96 -9.04 -18.44
CA VAL A 245 3.77 -9.65 -17.87
C VAL A 245 4.05 -11.12 -17.53
N PRO A 246 3.76 -11.57 -16.31
CA PRO A 246 3.97 -12.97 -15.92
C PRO A 246 2.96 -13.90 -16.58
N ASN A 247 3.29 -15.19 -16.63
CA ASN A 247 2.37 -16.22 -17.06
C ASN A 247 2.47 -17.43 -16.11
N PRO A 248 1.42 -17.78 -15.37
CA PRO A 248 0.08 -17.17 -15.39
C PRO A 248 0.05 -15.76 -14.79
N ILE A 249 -0.94 -14.96 -15.21
CA ILE A 249 -1.19 -13.64 -14.64
C ILE A 249 -1.78 -13.81 -13.23
N PRO A 250 -1.21 -13.18 -12.18
CA PRO A 250 -1.70 -13.36 -10.83
C PRO A 250 -3.07 -12.71 -10.65
N GLN A 251 -3.97 -13.41 -9.97
CA GLN A 251 -5.26 -12.90 -9.56
C GLN A 251 -5.18 -12.39 -8.12
N HIS A 252 -5.30 -11.07 -7.93
CA HIS A 252 -5.35 -10.46 -6.60
C HIS A 252 -6.77 -10.53 -6.03
N THR A 253 -6.86 -10.55 -4.70
CA THR A 253 -8.13 -10.51 -3.97
C THR A 253 -8.20 -9.28 -3.09
N VAL A 254 -9.25 -8.48 -3.25
CA VAL A 254 -9.58 -7.35 -2.38
C VAL A 254 -10.95 -7.61 -1.78
N ARG A 255 -11.02 -7.73 -0.45
CA ARG A 255 -12.28 -8.10 0.23
C ARG A 255 -12.46 -7.46 1.59
N TYR A 256 -13.73 -7.22 1.96
CA TYR A 256 -14.10 -6.60 3.23
C TYR A 256 -13.43 -5.24 3.45
N CYS A 257 -13.17 -4.51 2.37
CA CYS A 257 -12.47 -3.24 2.37
C CYS A 257 -13.44 -2.07 2.20
N LEU A 258 -13.02 -0.90 2.68
CA LEU A 258 -13.75 0.36 2.57
C LEU A 258 -12.93 1.39 1.80
N ALA A 259 -13.49 1.94 0.72
CA ALA A 259 -12.89 3.01 -0.07
C ALA A 259 -13.81 4.24 -0.11
N TYR A 260 -13.35 5.40 0.39
CA TYR A 260 -14.19 6.58 0.34
C TYR A 260 -13.39 7.89 0.16
N TYR A 261 -14.01 8.85 -0.49
CA TYR A 261 -13.45 10.18 -0.76
C TYR A 261 -12.06 10.21 -1.42
N ASN A 262 -11.59 9.11 -2.01
CA ASN A 262 -10.35 9.13 -2.77
C ASN A 262 -10.47 10.06 -3.99
N ARG A 263 -9.35 10.60 -4.46
CA ARG A 263 -9.35 11.55 -5.58
C ARG A 263 -9.83 10.93 -6.88
N GLN A 264 -9.55 9.65 -7.10
CA GLN A 264 -9.93 8.89 -8.27
C GLN A 264 -10.87 7.72 -7.90
N GLN A 265 -10.59 6.52 -8.36
CA GLN A 265 -11.44 5.35 -8.15
C GLN A 265 -11.36 4.83 -6.70
N GLY A 266 -12.45 4.30 -6.18
CA GLY A 266 -12.43 3.53 -4.95
C GLY A 266 -11.68 2.21 -5.12
N PHE A 267 -12.14 1.39 -6.05
CA PHE A 267 -11.51 0.12 -6.45
C PHE A 267 -11.21 0.14 -7.95
N TYR A 268 -9.96 -0.13 -8.31
CA TYR A 268 -9.47 0.01 -9.68
C TYR A 268 -8.66 -1.21 -10.13
N SER A 269 -9.03 -1.80 -11.26
CA SER A 269 -8.28 -2.91 -11.86
C SER A 269 -6.99 -2.47 -12.56
N ASN A 270 -6.87 -1.19 -12.91
CA ASN A 270 -5.66 -0.58 -13.45
C ASN A 270 -5.10 -1.28 -14.69
N HIS A 271 -5.92 -1.46 -15.71
CA HIS A 271 -5.51 -2.10 -16.98
C HIS A 271 -4.98 -3.54 -16.79
N HIS A 272 -5.47 -4.26 -15.77
CA HIS A 272 -5.04 -5.62 -15.50
C HIS A 272 -5.34 -6.54 -16.69
N LEU A 273 -4.49 -7.53 -16.95
CA LEU A 273 -4.64 -8.46 -18.08
C LEU A 273 -5.47 -9.70 -17.75
N GLY A 274 -5.69 -9.95 -16.48
CA GLY A 274 -6.49 -11.05 -15.97
C GLY A 274 -7.66 -10.58 -15.13
N GLY A 275 -8.41 -11.51 -14.60
CA GLY A 275 -9.47 -11.20 -13.65
C GLY A 275 -8.92 -10.90 -12.25
N LEU A 276 -9.64 -10.09 -11.50
CA LEU A 276 -9.40 -9.79 -10.09
C LEU A 276 -10.64 -10.15 -9.29
N ILE A 277 -10.48 -10.35 -7.98
CA ILE A 277 -11.57 -10.70 -7.07
C ILE A 277 -11.87 -9.51 -6.15
N PHE A 278 -13.08 -8.99 -6.24
CA PHE A 278 -13.62 -7.94 -5.38
C PHE A 278 -14.86 -8.48 -4.67
N GLU A 279 -14.75 -8.73 -3.36
CA GLU A 279 -15.84 -9.35 -2.59
C GLU A 279 -16.11 -8.61 -1.27
N ASN A 280 -17.38 -8.35 -0.97
CA ASN A 280 -17.82 -7.76 0.30
C ASN A 280 -17.15 -6.40 0.60
N ASN A 281 -16.88 -5.60 -0.43
CA ASN A 281 -16.29 -4.28 -0.27
C ASN A 281 -17.36 -3.20 -0.26
N THR A 282 -17.05 -2.08 0.37
CA THR A 282 -17.87 -0.87 0.37
C THR A 282 -17.13 0.28 -0.27
N ALA A 283 -17.77 0.97 -1.21
CA ALA A 283 -17.23 2.17 -1.84
C ALA A 283 -18.22 3.34 -1.70
N TYR A 284 -17.72 4.50 -1.25
CA TYR A 284 -18.54 5.67 -0.97
C TYR A 284 -17.85 6.95 -1.42
N LYS A 285 -18.57 7.77 -2.16
CA LYS A 285 -18.12 9.10 -2.59
C LYS A 285 -16.71 9.16 -3.22
N ASN A 286 -16.29 8.14 -3.95
CA ASN A 286 -15.19 8.27 -4.90
C ASN A 286 -15.74 8.79 -6.26
N PRO A 287 -14.94 9.38 -7.15
CA PRO A 287 -15.43 9.77 -8.51
C PRO A 287 -16.08 8.59 -9.24
N SER A 288 -15.41 7.44 -9.32
CA SER A 288 -16.03 6.14 -9.61
C SER A 288 -15.76 5.18 -8.46
N ASN A 289 -16.78 4.47 -7.99
CA ASN A 289 -16.59 3.54 -6.88
C ASN A 289 -15.86 2.27 -7.32
N TYR A 290 -16.23 1.69 -8.47
CA TYR A 290 -15.56 0.53 -9.08
C TYR A 290 -15.25 0.81 -10.54
N ASN A 291 -13.99 0.70 -10.94
CA ASN A 291 -13.53 0.84 -12.33
C ASN A 291 -12.71 -0.39 -12.73
N MET A 292 -13.28 -1.23 -13.59
CA MET A 292 -12.75 -2.54 -13.94
C MET A 292 -12.08 -2.55 -15.31
N LEU A 293 -11.39 -1.48 -15.67
CA LEU A 293 -10.70 -1.36 -16.95
C LEU A 293 -9.57 -2.38 -17.06
N ASN A 294 -9.63 -3.23 -18.10
CA ASN A 294 -8.58 -4.18 -18.42
C ASN A 294 -7.77 -3.75 -19.65
N ARG A 295 -6.72 -4.48 -19.92
CA ARG A 295 -5.95 -4.41 -21.16
C ARG A 295 -6.35 -5.55 -22.08
N LYS A 296 -6.32 -5.31 -23.41
CA LYS A 296 -6.75 -6.28 -24.44
C LYS A 296 -5.91 -7.58 -24.42
N SER A 297 -4.59 -7.42 -24.35
CA SER A 297 -3.68 -8.59 -24.30
C SER A 297 -2.30 -8.19 -23.81
N SER A 298 -1.45 -9.18 -23.57
CA SER A 298 -0.03 -8.97 -23.22
C SER A 298 0.80 -8.36 -24.35
N ASN A 299 0.29 -8.37 -25.58
CA ASN A 299 0.97 -7.83 -26.75
C ASN A 299 0.42 -6.47 -27.20
N GLU A 300 -0.73 -6.07 -26.70
CA GLU A 300 -1.42 -4.86 -27.10
C GLU A 300 -1.82 -4.02 -25.88
N ALA A 301 -1.19 -2.87 -25.72
CA ALA A 301 -1.52 -1.92 -24.64
C ALA A 301 -2.79 -1.10 -24.98
N VAL A 302 -3.88 -1.80 -25.30
CA VAL A 302 -5.18 -1.22 -25.63
C VAL A 302 -6.15 -1.52 -24.48
N ASP A 303 -6.79 -0.48 -23.98
CA ASP A 303 -7.79 -0.59 -22.93
C ASP A 303 -9.09 -1.17 -23.46
N VAL A 304 -9.66 -2.09 -22.70
CA VAL A 304 -10.93 -2.74 -22.99
C VAL A 304 -11.77 -2.87 -21.72
N PRO A 305 -13.11 -3.02 -21.84
CA PRO A 305 -13.93 -3.38 -20.69
C PRO A 305 -13.39 -4.62 -19.97
N GLY A 306 -13.38 -4.57 -18.64
CA GLY A 306 -12.80 -5.60 -17.78
C GLY A 306 -13.44 -6.97 -17.96
N TYR A 307 -12.61 -7.98 -17.99
CA TYR A 307 -13.00 -9.38 -18.18
C TYR A 307 -12.36 -10.28 -17.11
N GLY A 308 -13.01 -11.42 -16.85
CA GLY A 308 -12.53 -12.41 -15.90
C GLY A 308 -12.60 -11.98 -14.44
N HIS A 309 -13.20 -10.83 -14.14
CA HIS A 309 -13.39 -10.37 -12.77
C HIS A 309 -14.47 -11.17 -12.04
N ILE A 310 -14.29 -11.30 -10.73
CA ILE A 310 -15.30 -11.78 -9.78
C ILE A 310 -15.67 -10.60 -8.89
N ILE A 311 -16.88 -10.08 -9.02
CA ILE A 311 -17.38 -8.88 -8.33
C ILE A 311 -18.66 -9.27 -7.58
N LYS A 312 -18.53 -9.58 -6.28
CA LYS A 312 -19.63 -10.14 -5.49
C LYS A 312 -19.86 -9.43 -4.17
N ASN A 313 -21.13 -9.28 -3.82
CA ASN A 313 -21.55 -8.78 -2.52
C ASN A 313 -20.96 -7.40 -2.18
N ASN A 314 -20.68 -6.57 -3.17
CA ASN A 314 -20.11 -5.25 -2.95
C ASN A 314 -21.22 -4.20 -2.83
N LEU A 315 -20.92 -3.16 -2.07
CA LEU A 315 -21.76 -2.01 -1.87
C LEU A 315 -21.13 -0.78 -2.53
N SER A 316 -21.95 -0.01 -3.23
CA SER A 316 -21.56 1.27 -3.82
C SER A 316 -22.60 2.33 -3.49
N LEU A 317 -22.14 3.42 -2.88
CA LEU A 317 -23.01 4.53 -2.45
C LEU A 317 -22.48 5.86 -2.96
N SER A 318 -23.37 6.69 -3.47
CA SER A 318 -23.15 8.11 -3.83
C SER A 318 -21.81 8.39 -4.55
N PRO A 319 -21.46 7.74 -5.68
CA PRO A 319 -20.22 8.09 -6.40
C PRO A 319 -20.27 9.56 -6.86
N ARG A 320 -19.13 10.26 -6.76
CA ARG A 320 -19.01 11.70 -7.09
C ARG A 320 -18.75 11.90 -8.56
N ASN A 321 -19.70 11.73 -9.40
CA ASN A 321 -19.48 11.78 -10.83
C ASN A 321 -19.22 13.18 -11.39
N SER A 322 -18.29 13.32 -12.31
CA SER A 322 -18.04 14.51 -13.12
C SER A 322 -18.92 14.59 -14.40
N GLY A 323 -19.64 13.55 -14.76
CA GLY A 323 -20.34 13.42 -16.05
C GLY A 323 -21.87 13.28 -16.00
N GLY A 324 -22.51 13.51 -14.86
CA GLY A 324 -23.98 13.49 -14.73
C GLY A 324 -24.63 12.13 -14.51
N PHE A 325 -23.88 11.00 -14.55
CA PHE A 325 -24.38 9.65 -14.25
C PHE A 325 -23.60 9.01 -13.11
N PRO A 326 -24.25 8.42 -12.10
CA PRO A 326 -23.57 7.75 -11.01
C PRO A 326 -22.66 6.63 -11.52
N GLN A 327 -21.37 6.71 -11.20
CA GLN A 327 -20.36 5.72 -11.63
C GLN A 327 -20.14 4.66 -10.54
N HIS A 328 -21.15 3.83 -10.29
CA HIS A 328 -21.07 2.72 -9.34
C HIS A 328 -20.07 1.65 -9.82
N LEU A 329 -20.27 1.15 -11.03
CA LEU A 329 -19.39 0.19 -11.70
C LEU A 329 -19.24 0.59 -13.17
N ILE A 330 -18.01 0.79 -13.62
CA ILE A 330 -17.71 1.19 -15.00
C ILE A 330 -16.63 0.31 -15.62
N ASN A 331 -16.55 0.35 -16.95
CA ASN A 331 -15.52 -0.32 -17.75
C ASN A 331 -15.43 -1.82 -17.47
N VAL A 332 -16.56 -2.52 -17.38
CA VAL A 332 -16.63 -3.98 -17.21
C VAL A 332 -17.41 -4.62 -18.34
N ASP A 333 -16.97 -5.80 -18.78
CA ASP A 333 -17.76 -6.67 -19.66
C ASP A 333 -18.57 -7.62 -18.78
N ASN A 334 -19.89 -7.41 -18.80
CA ASN A 334 -20.84 -8.18 -18.00
C ASN A 334 -20.98 -9.64 -18.44
N THR A 335 -20.54 -9.98 -19.66
CA THR A 335 -20.60 -11.34 -20.20
C THR A 335 -19.34 -12.15 -19.90
N LEU A 336 -18.23 -11.45 -19.70
CA LEU A 336 -16.92 -12.04 -19.44
C LEU A 336 -16.47 -11.93 -17.97
N SER A 337 -17.31 -11.37 -17.09
CA SER A 337 -17.06 -11.24 -15.66
C SER A 337 -18.23 -11.79 -14.85
N GLU A 338 -17.94 -12.29 -13.66
CA GLU A 338 -18.97 -12.76 -12.72
C GLU A 338 -19.38 -11.60 -11.79
N ILE A 339 -20.58 -11.04 -12.02
CA ILE A 339 -21.11 -9.90 -11.26
C ILE A 339 -22.40 -10.34 -10.58
N LYS A 340 -22.35 -10.50 -9.23
CA LYS A 340 -23.48 -11.04 -8.45
C LYS A 340 -23.68 -10.35 -7.11
N ASN A 341 -24.93 -10.18 -6.74
CA ASN A 341 -25.33 -9.73 -5.39
C ASN A 341 -24.71 -8.40 -4.95
N ASN A 342 -24.42 -7.50 -5.89
CA ASN A 342 -23.94 -6.16 -5.56
C ASN A 342 -25.12 -5.21 -5.39
N SER A 343 -24.92 -4.07 -4.72
CA SER A 343 -25.96 -3.03 -4.56
C SER A 343 -26.22 -2.21 -5.83
N PHE A 344 -25.47 -2.47 -6.90
CA PHE A 344 -25.54 -1.77 -8.19
C PHE A 344 -25.85 -2.76 -9.32
N ALA A 345 -26.09 -2.24 -10.51
CA ALA A 345 -26.52 -3.05 -11.67
C ALA A 345 -25.76 -4.39 -11.82
N PRO A 346 -26.42 -5.49 -12.19
CA PRO A 346 -27.84 -5.54 -12.64
C PRO A 346 -28.89 -5.60 -11.52
N ASN A 347 -28.50 -5.70 -10.26
CA ASN A 347 -29.40 -5.75 -9.10
C ASN A 347 -29.36 -4.42 -8.34
N ASP A 348 -29.80 -3.35 -8.97
CA ASP A 348 -29.83 -2.03 -8.35
C ASP A 348 -30.76 -2.00 -7.14
N LEU A 349 -30.19 -1.90 -5.93
CA LEU A 349 -30.94 -1.82 -4.68
C LEU A 349 -31.42 -0.40 -4.36
N ASN A 350 -31.12 0.58 -5.21
CA ASN A 350 -31.47 1.99 -5.00
C ASN A 350 -31.07 2.51 -3.60
N LEU A 351 -29.88 2.14 -3.13
CA LEU A 351 -29.39 2.59 -1.83
C LEU A 351 -29.17 4.10 -1.78
N SER A 352 -29.57 4.69 -0.68
CA SER A 352 -29.38 6.10 -0.35
C SER A 352 -28.59 6.26 0.96
N GLU A 353 -28.15 7.46 1.26
CA GLU A 353 -27.44 7.74 2.53
C GLU A 353 -28.33 7.52 3.75
N SER A 354 -29.65 7.60 3.62
CA SER A 354 -30.62 7.34 4.70
C SER A 354 -30.75 5.86 5.09
N ASP A 355 -30.21 4.94 4.31
CA ASP A 355 -30.21 3.51 4.62
C ASP A 355 -29.08 3.12 5.60
N PHE A 356 -28.27 4.09 5.99
CA PHE A 356 -27.13 3.90 6.90
C PHE A 356 -27.35 4.64 8.20
N GLU A 357 -26.97 4.03 9.31
CA GLU A 357 -27.11 4.59 10.66
C GLU A 357 -26.27 5.85 10.84
N SER A 358 -25.04 5.83 10.34
CA SER A 358 -24.17 7.00 10.24
C SER A 358 -23.22 6.89 9.05
N LEU A 359 -22.87 8.04 8.46
CA LEU A 359 -21.82 8.22 7.46
C LEU A 359 -20.78 9.23 7.94
N ASN A 360 -20.76 9.51 9.24
CA ASN A 360 -19.84 10.44 9.87
C ASN A 360 -18.53 9.74 10.21
N GLU A 361 -17.43 10.19 9.60
CA GLU A 361 -16.09 9.65 9.82
C GLU A 361 -15.63 9.70 11.28
N GLN A 362 -16.18 10.61 12.08
CA GLN A 362 -15.84 10.73 13.51
C GLN A 362 -16.53 9.67 14.39
N GLU A 363 -17.46 8.92 13.84
CA GLU A 363 -18.20 7.83 14.52
C GLU A 363 -17.71 6.43 14.09
N LEU A 364 -16.72 6.36 13.20
CA LEU A 364 -16.05 5.16 12.74
C LEU A 364 -14.73 4.96 13.48
#